data_be175fe6845e1d48772ee70ac27aceda
#
_entry.id   be175fe6845e1d48772ee70ac27aceda
#
_cell.length_a   1.000
_cell.length_b   1.000
_cell.length_c   1.000
_cell.angle_alpha   90.00
_cell.angle_beta   90.00
_cell.angle_gamma   90.00
#
_symmetry.space_group_name_H-M   'P 1'
#
loop_
_entity.id
_entity.type
_entity.pdbx_description
1 polymer ?
#
loop_
_entity_poly.entity_id
_entity_poly.type
_entity_poly.pdbx_seq_one_letter_code
_entity_poly.pdbx_strand_id
1 'polypeptide(L)'
;AYYKFNKLQIHLTDDQGWRLPVPGYPKLKSVASRRAESFGDGIPHEGMYTKQELKGLVEYCAKRGIEVIPEIDMPGHNQALHAAYPEFFCFPKPDMNVRTTAGNSRELVCPQKPEVWEFYAAVFKELKDIFPSGTVHLGGDEAPTELWGKCPLCREARTKTGMKDEQEQMRAFFAKTTALLAKNGQKPQFWYEGNAGIYHPGETVYAWRQNQACQSIEKARKAGLDLIMASNEYCYLDFPQIQGQHNWGWMKTTTLQKCYELDPAFGKPENEAGHIRGVHAPI
;
A
#
# COMPACT_ATOMS: atom_id res chain seq x y z
N ALA A 1 -8.29 -20.22 -4.37
CA ALA A 1 -9.27 -21.08 -5.10
C ALA A 1 -10.13 -21.91 -4.13
N TYR A 2 -9.51 -22.70 -3.22
CA TYR A 2 -10.27 -23.58 -2.31
C TYR A 2 -11.30 -22.79 -1.46
N TYR A 3 -10.87 -21.68 -0.88
CA TYR A 3 -11.74 -20.79 -0.09
C TYR A 3 -12.52 -19.75 -0.91
N LYS A 4 -12.61 -19.92 -2.24
CA LYS A 4 -13.35 -19.04 -3.15
C LYS A 4 -12.79 -17.61 -3.30
N PHE A 5 -11.58 -17.33 -2.81
CA PHE A 5 -10.91 -16.08 -3.14
C PHE A 5 -10.58 -16.04 -4.64
N ASN A 6 -10.85 -14.91 -5.27
CA ASN A 6 -10.63 -14.68 -6.70
C ASN A 6 -9.53 -13.66 -6.99
N LYS A 7 -8.95 -13.06 -5.94
CA LYS A 7 -7.83 -12.12 -6.04
C LYS A 7 -6.78 -12.45 -5.00
N LEU A 8 -5.53 -12.24 -5.35
CA LEU A 8 -4.36 -12.29 -4.47
C LEU A 8 -3.65 -10.95 -4.56
N GLN A 9 -3.68 -10.16 -3.49
CA GLN A 9 -2.83 -8.99 -3.36
C GLN A 9 -1.47 -9.45 -2.83
N ILE A 10 -0.39 -9.04 -3.51
CA ILE A 10 0.98 -9.33 -3.09
C ILE A 10 1.68 -8.03 -2.69
N HIS A 11 2.00 -7.90 -1.41
CA HIS A 11 2.70 -6.76 -0.84
C HIS A 11 4.19 -6.88 -1.12
N LEU A 12 4.71 -6.08 -2.05
CA LEU A 12 6.07 -6.21 -2.58
C LEU A 12 7.06 -5.23 -1.96
N THR A 13 6.58 -4.21 -1.28
CA THR A 13 7.45 -3.15 -0.72
C THR A 13 6.92 -2.64 0.60
N ASP A 14 7.82 -2.48 1.58
CA ASP A 14 7.53 -1.89 2.87
C ASP A 14 8.85 -1.38 3.50
N ASP A 15 8.78 -0.83 4.70
CA ASP A 15 9.91 -0.38 5.51
C ASP A 15 10.97 -1.48 5.73
N GLN A 16 10.53 -2.75 5.81
CA GLN A 16 11.35 -3.93 6.10
C GLN A 16 11.92 -4.60 4.85
N GLY A 17 11.61 -4.10 3.67
CA GLY A 17 12.21 -4.64 2.45
C GLY A 17 11.50 -4.29 1.15
N TRP A 18 12.26 -4.35 0.08
CA TRP A 18 11.80 -4.21 -1.31
C TRP A 18 11.96 -5.53 -2.05
N ARG A 19 10.91 -6.06 -2.68
CA ARG A 19 10.88 -7.42 -3.26
C ARG A 19 10.71 -7.46 -4.78
N LEU A 20 10.52 -6.29 -5.43
CA LEU A 20 10.33 -6.19 -6.88
C LEU A 20 11.64 -5.79 -7.56
N PRO A 21 12.13 -6.55 -8.57
CA PRO A 21 13.26 -6.10 -9.40
C PRO A 21 12.81 -4.94 -10.31
N VAL A 22 13.62 -3.89 -10.38
CA VAL A 22 13.38 -2.75 -11.29
C VAL A 22 14.66 -2.48 -12.07
N PRO A 23 14.66 -2.64 -13.41
CA PRO A 23 15.82 -2.35 -14.23
C PRO A 23 16.29 -0.90 -14.05
N GLY A 24 17.62 -0.71 -13.98
CA GLY A 24 18.23 0.61 -13.75
C GLY A 24 18.38 1.00 -12.28
N TYR A 25 17.82 0.23 -11.34
CA TYR A 25 17.86 0.53 -9.89
C TYR A 25 18.51 -0.61 -9.08
N PRO A 26 19.82 -0.85 -9.24
CA PRO A 26 20.51 -2.02 -8.65
C PRO A 26 20.53 -2.02 -7.11
N LYS A 27 20.49 -0.84 -6.46
CA LYS A 27 20.47 -0.75 -4.99
C LYS A 27 19.19 -1.30 -4.37
N LEU A 28 18.11 -1.48 -5.14
CA LEU A 28 16.93 -2.20 -4.63
C LEU A 28 17.28 -3.63 -4.23
N LYS A 29 18.14 -4.30 -5.03
CA LYS A 29 18.61 -5.65 -4.72
C LYS A 29 19.75 -5.64 -3.69
N SER A 30 20.75 -4.78 -3.85
CA SER A 30 21.94 -4.82 -2.98
C SER A 30 21.75 -4.20 -1.60
N VAL A 31 20.73 -3.34 -1.43
CA VAL A 31 20.43 -2.63 -0.18
C VAL A 31 19.01 -2.87 0.29
N ALA A 32 18.00 -2.46 -0.48
CA ALA A 32 16.61 -2.43 -0.02
C ALA A 32 16.01 -3.82 0.21
N SER A 33 16.55 -4.88 -0.40
CA SER A 33 16.05 -6.25 -0.19
C SER A 33 16.63 -6.95 1.04
N ARG A 34 17.52 -6.27 1.80
CA ARG A 34 18.30 -6.86 2.88
C ARG A 34 18.08 -6.10 4.18
N ARG A 35 17.91 -6.84 5.28
CA ARG A 35 17.95 -6.30 6.64
C ARG A 35 18.83 -7.15 7.53
N ALA A 36 19.42 -6.52 8.58
CA ALA A 36 20.40 -7.18 9.44
C ALA A 36 19.81 -8.31 10.28
N GLU A 37 18.52 -8.19 10.62
CA GLU A 37 17.79 -9.14 11.45
C GLU A 37 16.29 -8.94 11.27
N SER A 38 15.48 -9.81 11.87
CA SER A 38 14.03 -9.62 11.96
C SER A 38 13.60 -9.68 13.42
N PHE A 39 13.17 -8.54 13.95
CA PHE A 39 12.62 -8.43 15.31
C PHE A 39 13.56 -8.90 16.43
N GLY A 40 14.88 -8.71 16.25
CA GLY A 40 15.87 -9.07 17.25
C GLY A 40 16.29 -10.54 17.24
N ASP A 41 16.02 -11.28 16.16
CA ASP A 41 16.45 -12.68 16.01
C ASP A 41 17.94 -12.81 15.69
N GLY A 42 18.63 -11.72 15.38
CA GLY A 42 20.06 -11.69 15.01
C GLY A 42 20.37 -12.38 13.68
N ILE A 43 19.35 -12.72 12.88
CA ILE A 43 19.51 -13.46 11.61
C ILE A 43 19.31 -12.51 10.44
N PRO A 44 20.34 -12.29 9.59
CA PRO A 44 20.19 -11.50 8.38
C PRO A 44 19.12 -12.09 7.45
N HIS A 45 18.23 -11.22 6.97
CA HIS A 45 17.20 -11.60 6.02
C HIS A 45 17.40 -10.85 4.71
N GLU A 46 17.39 -11.58 3.60
CA GLU A 46 17.42 -10.99 2.27
C GLU A 46 16.54 -11.78 1.31
N GLY A 47 16.01 -11.10 0.30
CA GLY A 47 15.25 -11.75 -0.76
C GLY A 47 14.64 -10.71 -1.70
N MET A 48 14.65 -11.04 -2.96
CA MET A 48 13.95 -10.31 -4.02
C MET A 48 13.49 -11.34 -5.04
N TYR A 49 12.25 -11.27 -5.41
CA TYR A 49 11.75 -12.12 -6.49
C TYR A 49 12.46 -11.82 -7.80
N THR A 50 12.67 -12.84 -8.60
CA THR A 50 12.98 -12.64 -10.01
C THR A 50 11.70 -12.34 -10.78
N LYS A 51 11.83 -11.67 -11.91
CA LYS A 51 10.72 -11.46 -12.84
C LYS A 51 10.04 -12.76 -13.26
N GLN A 52 10.83 -13.82 -13.44
CA GLN A 52 10.34 -15.13 -13.84
C GLN A 52 9.50 -15.79 -12.72
N GLU A 53 9.91 -15.69 -11.47
CA GLU A 53 9.14 -16.21 -10.34
C GLU A 53 7.79 -15.49 -10.21
N LEU A 54 7.77 -14.15 -10.34
CA LEU A 54 6.52 -13.38 -10.29
C LEU A 54 5.59 -13.73 -11.47
N LYS A 55 6.12 -13.86 -12.68
CA LYS A 55 5.34 -14.35 -13.84
C LYS A 55 4.81 -15.77 -13.62
N GLY A 56 5.61 -16.65 -13.05
CA GLY A 56 5.19 -18.01 -12.69
C GLY A 56 4.07 -18.01 -11.64
N LEU A 57 4.13 -17.13 -10.64
CA LEU A 57 3.05 -16.94 -9.69
C LEU A 57 1.75 -16.48 -10.38
N VAL A 58 1.84 -15.50 -11.26
CA VAL A 58 0.70 -14.98 -12.02
C VAL A 58 0.05 -16.10 -12.85
N GLU A 59 0.83 -16.88 -13.59
CA GLU A 59 0.34 -18.01 -14.38
C GLU A 59 -0.30 -19.10 -13.50
N TYR A 60 0.33 -19.42 -12.36
CA TYR A 60 -0.21 -20.39 -11.42
C TYR A 60 -1.56 -19.95 -10.86
N CYS A 61 -1.70 -18.69 -10.51
CA CYS A 61 -2.93 -18.10 -10.01
C CYS A 61 -4.01 -18.03 -11.09
N ALA A 62 -3.66 -17.61 -12.31
CA ALA A 62 -4.58 -17.49 -13.43
C ALA A 62 -5.24 -18.83 -13.79
N LYS A 63 -4.47 -19.93 -13.77
CA LYS A 63 -5.00 -21.30 -13.97
C LYS A 63 -6.04 -21.72 -12.92
N ARG A 64 -6.17 -20.97 -11.83
CA ARG A 64 -7.11 -21.19 -10.72
C ARG A 64 -8.19 -20.12 -10.63
N GLY A 65 -8.29 -19.25 -11.63
CA GLY A 65 -9.24 -18.13 -11.63
C GLY A 65 -8.92 -17.04 -10.60
N ILE A 66 -7.63 -16.91 -10.22
CA ILE A 66 -7.18 -15.89 -9.25
C ILE A 66 -6.38 -14.84 -10.00
N GLU A 67 -6.79 -13.59 -9.91
CA GLU A 67 -6.04 -12.42 -10.36
C GLU A 67 -5.02 -12.01 -9.30
N VAL A 68 -3.77 -11.74 -9.72
CA VAL A 68 -2.73 -11.23 -8.82
C VAL A 68 -2.66 -9.70 -8.94
N ILE A 69 -2.82 -9.00 -7.82
CA ILE A 69 -2.72 -7.55 -7.72
C ILE A 69 -1.41 -7.21 -6.99
N PRO A 70 -0.43 -6.59 -7.67
CA PRO A 70 0.79 -6.14 -7.00
C PRO A 70 0.51 -4.90 -6.15
N GLU A 71 1.14 -4.84 -4.97
CA GLU A 71 1.15 -3.65 -4.13
C GLU A 71 2.57 -3.08 -4.03
N ILE A 72 2.66 -1.77 -4.29
CA ILE A 72 3.85 -0.94 -4.11
C ILE A 72 3.44 0.26 -3.26
N ASP A 73 3.87 0.27 -2.02
CA ASP A 73 3.46 1.32 -1.09
C ASP A 73 4.12 2.66 -1.38
N MET A 74 3.33 3.73 -1.29
CA MET A 74 3.78 5.11 -1.50
C MET A 74 2.76 6.12 -0.97
N PRO A 75 3.17 7.29 -0.48
CA PRO A 75 4.53 7.81 -0.37
C PRO A 75 5.23 7.43 0.94
N GLY A 76 4.54 6.79 1.88
CA GLY A 76 5.04 6.22 3.13
C GLY A 76 5.52 4.78 2.97
N HIS A 77 5.77 4.10 4.11
CA HIS A 77 6.23 2.70 4.15
C HIS A 77 7.45 2.40 3.26
N ASN A 78 8.42 3.31 3.23
CA ASN A 78 9.50 3.31 2.25
C ASN A 78 10.90 3.40 2.88
N GLN A 79 11.10 2.95 4.13
CA GLN A 79 12.43 2.99 4.74
C GLN A 79 13.44 2.13 3.97
N ALA A 80 13.02 0.99 3.42
CA ALA A 80 13.89 0.17 2.59
C ALA A 80 14.32 0.90 1.30
N LEU A 81 13.39 1.61 0.65
CA LEU A 81 13.72 2.46 -0.50
C LEU A 81 14.62 3.62 -0.08
N HIS A 82 14.39 4.23 1.09
CA HIS A 82 15.21 5.32 1.60
C HIS A 82 16.65 4.89 1.86
N ALA A 83 16.85 3.71 2.42
CA ALA A 83 18.19 3.15 2.61
C ALA A 83 18.95 2.97 1.28
N ALA A 84 18.25 2.65 0.19
CA ALA A 84 18.87 2.46 -1.12
C ALA A 84 19.04 3.77 -1.91
N TYR A 85 18.06 4.67 -1.84
CA TYR A 85 18.00 5.91 -2.63
C TYR A 85 17.55 7.10 -1.75
N PRO A 86 18.37 7.53 -0.80
CA PRO A 86 18.03 8.61 0.13
C PRO A 86 17.68 9.92 -0.59
N GLU A 87 18.22 10.13 -1.79
CA GLU A 87 17.93 11.28 -2.63
C GLU A 87 16.44 11.43 -3.01
N PHE A 88 15.63 10.38 -2.94
CA PHE A 88 14.20 10.45 -3.26
C PHE A 88 13.34 11.07 -2.15
N PHE A 89 13.89 11.22 -0.97
CA PHE A 89 13.14 11.59 0.23
C PHE A 89 13.21 13.08 0.57
N CYS A 90 12.20 13.55 1.30
CA CYS A 90 12.14 14.94 1.77
C CYS A 90 13.32 15.30 2.67
N PHE A 91 13.75 14.36 3.48
CA PHE A 91 14.87 14.49 4.41
C PHE A 91 15.84 13.32 4.20
N PRO A 92 16.79 13.44 3.25
CA PRO A 92 17.73 12.38 2.95
C PRO A 92 18.56 11.95 4.17
N LYS A 93 18.70 10.65 4.39
CA LYS A 93 19.51 10.05 5.45
C LYS A 93 20.43 8.99 4.82
N PRO A 94 21.65 9.36 4.41
CA PRO A 94 22.55 8.47 3.66
C PRO A 94 22.92 7.18 4.38
N ASP A 95 22.95 7.21 5.73
CA ASP A 95 23.35 6.07 6.57
C ASP A 95 22.15 5.27 7.12
N MET A 96 20.98 5.45 6.51
CA MET A 96 19.78 4.72 6.96
C MET A 96 19.89 3.24 6.61
N ASN A 97 19.53 2.39 7.57
CA ASN A 97 19.37 0.97 7.38
C ASN A 97 17.92 0.59 7.07
N VAL A 98 17.74 -0.53 6.40
CA VAL A 98 16.43 -1.16 6.24
C VAL A 98 15.89 -1.54 7.62
N ARG A 99 14.60 -1.31 7.84
CA ARG A 99 13.95 -1.52 9.14
C ARG A 99 13.97 -3.00 9.54
N THR A 100 14.26 -3.25 10.82
CA THR A 100 14.33 -4.59 11.40
C THR A 100 13.17 -4.90 12.36
N THR A 101 12.36 -3.89 12.71
CA THR A 101 11.28 -4.01 13.68
C THR A 101 9.91 -3.85 13.04
N ALA A 102 8.84 -4.29 13.72
CA ALA A 102 7.46 -4.02 13.35
C ALA A 102 7.12 -2.51 13.37
N GLY A 103 5.96 -2.19 12.83
CA GLY A 103 5.45 -0.83 12.74
C GLY A 103 6.01 -0.06 11.54
N ASN A 104 5.50 1.15 11.34
CA ASN A 104 5.83 2.02 10.23
C ASN A 104 6.98 2.99 10.56
N SER A 105 7.68 3.40 9.53
CA SER A 105 8.68 4.46 9.61
C SER A 105 8.05 5.84 9.41
N ARG A 106 8.85 6.88 9.67
CA ARG A 106 8.46 8.25 9.37
C ARG A 106 9.20 8.79 8.16
N GLU A 107 9.38 7.96 7.15
CA GLU A 107 10.07 8.32 5.93
C GLU A 107 9.05 8.67 4.84
N LEU A 108 9.28 9.76 4.12
CA LEU A 108 8.32 10.26 3.14
C LEU A 108 9.02 10.67 1.86
N VAL A 109 8.59 10.09 0.76
CA VAL A 109 9.07 10.42 -0.58
C VAL A 109 8.74 11.88 -0.91
N CYS A 110 9.68 12.57 -1.59
CA CYS A 110 9.52 13.97 -1.98
C CYS A 110 8.92 14.09 -3.40
N PRO A 111 7.66 14.50 -3.55
CA PRO A 111 7.02 14.59 -4.86
C PRO A 111 7.58 15.72 -5.76
N GLN A 112 8.48 16.56 -5.23
CA GLN A 112 9.04 17.66 -5.97
C GLN A 112 10.36 17.31 -6.67
N LYS A 113 10.85 16.09 -6.46
CA LYS A 113 12.07 15.60 -7.10
C LYS A 113 11.74 14.85 -8.39
N PRO A 114 12.26 15.28 -9.56
CA PRO A 114 11.96 14.64 -10.84
C PRO A 114 12.33 13.17 -10.88
N GLU A 115 13.45 12.79 -10.29
CA GLU A 115 13.98 11.43 -10.23
C GLU A 115 13.03 10.45 -9.53
N VAL A 116 12.19 10.93 -8.61
CA VAL A 116 11.13 10.12 -7.98
C VAL A 116 10.11 9.66 -9.02
N TRP A 117 9.74 10.53 -9.93
CA TRP A 117 8.75 10.21 -10.96
C TRP A 117 9.31 9.33 -12.07
N GLU A 118 10.59 9.49 -12.39
CA GLU A 118 11.34 8.59 -13.28
C GLU A 118 11.40 7.18 -12.67
N PHE A 119 11.71 7.09 -11.38
CA PHE A 119 11.69 5.84 -10.64
C PHE A 119 10.31 5.16 -10.67
N TYR A 120 9.23 5.85 -10.27
CA TYR A 120 7.90 5.27 -10.30
C TYR A 120 7.43 4.89 -11.72
N ALA A 121 7.81 5.66 -12.73
CA ALA A 121 7.53 5.28 -14.12
C ALA A 121 8.21 3.96 -14.50
N ALA A 122 9.46 3.74 -14.06
CA ALA A 122 10.17 2.47 -14.26
C ALA A 122 9.51 1.32 -13.49
N VAL A 123 9.09 1.56 -12.22
CA VAL A 123 8.35 0.58 -11.41
C VAL A 123 7.06 0.16 -12.12
N PHE A 124 6.23 1.10 -12.53
CA PHE A 124 4.94 0.80 -13.18
C PHE A 124 5.10 0.10 -14.53
N LYS A 125 6.14 0.44 -15.28
CA LYS A 125 6.48 -0.29 -16.50
C LYS A 125 6.83 -1.75 -16.22
N GLU A 126 7.63 -2.00 -15.19
CA GLU A 126 8.00 -3.36 -14.79
C GLU A 126 6.79 -4.15 -14.27
N LEU A 127 5.94 -3.52 -13.45
CA LEU A 127 4.69 -4.13 -13.00
C LEU A 127 3.79 -4.52 -14.17
N LYS A 128 3.66 -3.65 -15.18
CA LYS A 128 2.84 -3.95 -16.38
C LYS A 128 3.35 -5.17 -17.15
N ASP A 129 4.66 -5.36 -17.22
CA ASP A 129 5.24 -6.52 -17.89
C ASP A 129 5.09 -7.83 -17.10
N ILE A 130 5.04 -7.75 -15.78
CA ILE A 130 4.91 -8.91 -14.89
C ILE A 130 3.43 -9.27 -14.64
N PHE A 131 2.61 -8.27 -14.32
CA PHE A 131 1.22 -8.45 -13.89
C PHE A 131 0.25 -7.97 -14.96
N PRO A 132 -0.45 -8.88 -15.65
CA PRO A 132 -1.42 -8.53 -16.69
C PRO A 132 -2.69 -7.91 -16.09
N SER A 133 -2.89 -8.00 -14.78
CA SER A 133 -3.99 -7.32 -14.11
C SER A 133 -4.01 -5.83 -14.48
N GLY A 134 -5.18 -5.30 -14.73
CA GLY A 134 -5.34 -3.87 -15.01
C GLY A 134 -5.24 -3.01 -13.73
N THR A 135 -4.76 -3.55 -12.61
CA THR A 135 -4.84 -2.92 -11.30
C THR A 135 -3.52 -3.03 -10.56
N VAL A 136 -3.14 -1.94 -9.88
CA VAL A 136 -2.00 -1.88 -8.95
C VAL A 136 -2.46 -1.25 -7.65
N HIS A 137 -2.17 -1.88 -6.52
CA HIS A 137 -2.39 -1.26 -5.21
C HIS A 137 -1.18 -0.38 -4.87
N LEU A 138 -1.43 0.88 -4.51
CA LEU A 138 -0.41 1.89 -4.26
C LEU A 138 -0.17 2.17 -2.77
N GLY A 139 -0.77 1.35 -1.89
CA GLY A 139 -0.70 1.58 -0.45
C GLY A 139 -1.38 2.89 -0.07
N GLY A 140 -0.60 3.84 0.42
CA GLY A 140 -1.05 5.19 0.76
C GLY A 140 -1.46 5.37 2.20
N ASP A 141 -1.38 4.32 2.99
CA ASP A 141 -1.68 4.31 4.41
C ASP A 141 -0.54 4.93 5.23
N GLU A 142 -0.92 5.42 6.38
CA GLU A 142 -0.03 5.89 7.45
C GLU A 142 1.09 6.87 7.03
N ALA A 143 0.96 7.47 5.85
CA ALA A 143 1.95 8.39 5.32
C ALA A 143 2.08 9.64 6.22
N PRO A 144 3.30 9.95 6.72
CA PRO A 144 3.53 11.11 7.61
C PRO A 144 3.54 12.42 6.82
N THR A 145 2.41 12.78 6.21
CA THR A 145 2.27 13.90 5.27
C THR A 145 2.66 15.26 5.85
N GLU A 146 2.63 15.41 7.17
CA GLU A 146 3.10 16.61 7.87
C GLU A 146 4.60 16.90 7.60
N LEU A 147 5.37 15.92 7.13
CA LEU A 147 6.75 16.11 6.71
C LEU A 147 6.84 16.93 5.42
N TRP A 148 5.85 16.88 4.54
CA TRP A 148 5.79 17.77 3.38
C TRP A 148 5.64 19.24 3.80
N GLY A 149 4.90 19.49 4.90
CA GLY A 149 4.80 20.83 5.50
C GLY A 149 6.13 21.35 6.06
N LYS A 150 7.09 20.46 6.37
CA LYS A 150 8.42 20.80 6.85
C LYS A 150 9.47 20.86 5.74
N CYS A 151 9.25 20.13 4.64
CA CYS A 151 10.18 20.08 3.50
C CYS A 151 10.17 21.39 2.71
N PRO A 152 11.31 22.06 2.51
CA PRO A 152 11.37 23.33 1.77
C PRO A 152 10.80 23.25 0.35
N LEU A 153 11.17 22.22 -0.40
CA LEU A 153 10.70 22.00 -1.77
C LEU A 153 9.18 21.80 -1.83
N CYS A 154 8.63 21.00 -0.90
CA CYS A 154 7.21 20.72 -0.85
C CYS A 154 6.39 21.95 -0.42
N ARG A 155 6.91 22.75 0.51
CA ARG A 155 6.30 24.03 0.91
C ARG A 155 6.27 25.03 -0.22
N GLU A 156 7.40 25.18 -0.91
CA GLU A 156 7.51 26.09 -2.07
C GLU A 156 6.53 25.69 -3.17
N ALA A 157 6.46 24.41 -3.51
CA ALA A 157 5.54 23.90 -4.49
C ALA A 157 4.07 24.13 -4.08
N ARG A 158 3.74 23.90 -2.80
CA ARG A 158 2.41 24.17 -2.27
C ARG A 158 2.01 25.63 -2.41
N THR A 159 2.93 26.55 -2.07
CA THR A 159 2.70 27.98 -2.25
C THR A 159 2.48 28.37 -3.72
N LYS A 160 3.31 27.84 -4.63
CA LYS A 160 3.21 28.11 -6.07
C LYS A 160 1.91 27.60 -6.70
N THR A 161 1.40 26.47 -6.20
CA THR A 161 0.19 25.83 -6.76
C THR A 161 -1.09 26.24 -6.05
N GLY A 162 -1.00 26.97 -4.95
CA GLY A 162 -2.15 27.39 -4.14
C GLY A 162 -2.80 26.29 -3.31
N MET A 163 -2.13 25.15 -3.14
CA MET A 163 -2.62 24.06 -2.28
C MET A 163 -2.67 24.52 -0.82
N LYS A 164 -3.77 24.24 -0.14
CA LYS A 164 -4.04 24.73 1.22
C LYS A 164 -3.27 23.96 2.29
N ASP A 165 -3.18 22.65 2.13
CA ASP A 165 -2.65 21.75 3.15
C ASP A 165 -1.95 20.50 2.54
N GLU A 166 -1.48 19.62 3.38
CA GLU A 166 -0.83 18.37 3.02
C GLU A 166 -1.81 17.35 2.42
N GLN A 167 -3.10 17.48 2.68
CA GLN A 167 -4.13 16.60 2.11
C GLN A 167 -4.36 16.90 0.63
N GLU A 168 -4.41 18.19 0.27
CA GLU A 168 -4.45 18.60 -1.15
C GLU A 168 -3.16 18.18 -1.87
N GLN A 169 -2.02 18.20 -1.19
CA GLN A 169 -0.75 17.72 -1.73
C GLN A 169 -0.76 16.19 -1.92
N MET A 170 -1.35 15.42 -0.99
CA MET A 170 -1.55 13.98 -1.13
C MET A 170 -2.48 13.65 -2.30
N ARG A 171 -3.57 14.40 -2.45
CA ARG A 171 -4.44 14.29 -3.61
C ARG A 171 -3.71 14.52 -4.92
N ALA A 172 -2.84 15.53 -4.99
CA ALA A 172 -2.03 15.82 -6.17
C ALA A 172 -0.99 14.71 -6.43
N PHE A 173 -0.41 14.14 -5.38
CA PHE A 173 0.48 12.99 -5.49
C PHE A 173 -0.26 11.78 -6.09
N PHE A 174 -1.42 11.42 -5.57
CA PHE A 174 -2.23 10.33 -6.10
C PHE A 174 -2.70 10.60 -7.54
N ALA A 175 -3.11 11.82 -7.86
CA ALA A 175 -3.48 12.16 -9.24
C ALA A 175 -2.32 11.92 -10.22
N LYS A 176 -1.10 12.26 -9.82
CA LYS A 176 0.09 12.07 -10.66
C LYS A 176 0.48 10.60 -10.79
N THR A 177 0.39 9.82 -9.71
CA THR A 177 0.62 8.36 -9.78
C THR A 177 -0.43 7.66 -10.65
N THR A 178 -1.71 8.02 -10.49
CA THR A 178 -2.82 7.53 -11.32
C THR A 178 -2.57 7.84 -12.81
N ALA A 179 -2.13 9.06 -13.12
CA ALA A 179 -1.81 9.45 -14.49
C ALA A 179 -0.63 8.65 -15.08
N LEU A 180 0.36 8.30 -14.27
CA LEU A 180 1.46 7.41 -14.69
C LEU A 180 0.97 5.98 -14.96
N LEU A 181 0.17 5.42 -14.07
CA LEU A 181 -0.43 4.09 -14.26
C LEU A 181 -1.32 4.03 -15.50
N ALA A 182 -2.13 5.08 -15.73
CA ALA A 182 -3.02 5.16 -16.88
C ALA A 182 -2.29 5.09 -18.22
N LYS A 183 -1.04 5.58 -18.31
CA LYS A 183 -0.20 5.44 -19.51
C LYS A 183 0.08 3.96 -19.87
N ASN A 184 0.04 3.08 -18.89
CA ASN A 184 0.22 1.64 -19.03
C ASN A 184 -1.13 0.89 -19.11
N GLY A 185 -2.27 1.61 -19.13
CA GLY A 185 -3.60 1.01 -19.07
C GLY A 185 -3.94 0.36 -17.72
N GLN A 186 -3.32 0.83 -16.64
CA GLN A 186 -3.52 0.33 -15.28
C GLN A 186 -4.30 1.34 -14.43
N LYS A 187 -5.00 0.84 -13.41
CA LYS A 187 -5.79 1.63 -12.45
C LYS A 187 -5.22 1.47 -11.04
N PRO A 188 -5.25 2.51 -10.21
CA PRO A 188 -4.81 2.43 -8.83
C PRO A 188 -5.87 1.84 -7.91
N GLN A 189 -5.41 1.26 -6.80
CA GLN A 189 -6.17 1.00 -5.59
C GLN A 189 -5.37 1.51 -4.40
N PHE A 190 -6.05 1.81 -3.27
CA PHE A 190 -5.42 2.42 -2.11
C PHE A 190 -5.99 1.91 -0.79
N TRP A 191 -5.21 1.97 0.28
CA TRP A 191 -5.74 1.91 1.63
C TRP A 191 -6.51 3.18 1.96
N TYR A 192 -7.65 3.04 2.61
CA TYR A 192 -8.51 4.18 2.96
C TYR A 192 -8.14 4.77 4.32
N GLU A 193 -7.67 6.00 4.32
CA GLU A 193 -7.20 6.71 5.52
C GLU A 193 -8.25 7.65 6.14
N GLY A 194 -9.53 7.39 5.90
CA GLY A 194 -10.63 8.14 6.52
C GLY A 194 -10.98 9.47 5.88
N ASN A 195 -10.14 10.00 4.98
CA ASN A 195 -10.40 11.21 4.19
C ASN A 195 -10.67 10.85 2.71
N ALA A 196 -11.95 10.82 2.34
CA ALA A 196 -12.34 10.52 0.96
C ALA A 196 -11.89 11.60 -0.06
N GLY A 197 -11.57 12.81 0.40
CA GLY A 197 -11.20 13.92 -0.45
C GLY A 197 -9.81 13.81 -1.12
N ILE A 198 -8.97 12.87 -0.68
CA ILE A 198 -7.65 12.64 -1.30
C ILE A 198 -7.72 11.71 -2.51
N TYR A 199 -8.81 10.96 -2.70
CA TYR A 199 -9.03 10.05 -3.81
C TYR A 199 -9.90 10.67 -4.89
N HIS A 200 -9.94 10.04 -6.07
CA HIS A 200 -10.76 10.51 -7.21
C HIS A 200 -11.95 9.58 -7.44
N PRO A 201 -13.11 10.10 -7.89
CA PRO A 201 -14.27 9.27 -8.21
C PRO A 201 -13.93 8.13 -9.18
N GLY A 202 -14.41 6.92 -8.89
CA GLY A 202 -14.15 5.70 -9.65
C GLY A 202 -12.89 4.94 -9.22
N GLU A 203 -12.10 5.48 -8.28
CA GLU A 203 -11.01 4.72 -7.65
C GLU A 203 -11.55 3.73 -6.62
N THR A 204 -10.77 2.67 -6.36
CA THR A 204 -11.10 1.65 -5.36
C THR A 204 -10.26 1.86 -4.12
N VAL A 205 -10.90 1.85 -2.95
CA VAL A 205 -10.23 2.02 -1.67
C VAL A 205 -10.56 0.85 -0.72
N TYR A 206 -9.62 0.53 0.17
CA TYR A 206 -9.71 -0.57 1.13
C TYR A 206 -9.92 -0.01 2.54
N ALA A 207 -11.09 -0.22 3.13
CA ALA A 207 -11.41 0.22 4.48
C ALA A 207 -10.85 -0.76 5.51
N TRP A 208 -9.69 -0.46 6.08
CA TRP A 208 -8.96 -1.35 6.97
C TRP A 208 -8.99 -0.94 8.45
N ARG A 209 -9.11 0.36 8.73
CA ARG A 209 -9.02 0.89 10.10
C ARG A 209 -10.17 0.43 10.97
N GLN A 210 -9.80 0.02 12.17
CA GLN A 210 -10.71 -0.34 13.26
C GLN A 210 -11.72 0.78 13.56
N ASN A 211 -12.96 0.39 13.87
CA ASN A 211 -14.06 1.30 14.23
C ASN A 211 -14.43 2.32 13.13
N GLN A 212 -13.84 2.26 11.95
CA GLN A 212 -14.13 3.19 10.86
C GLN A 212 -14.83 2.54 9.66
N ALA A 213 -14.91 1.20 9.62
CA ALA A 213 -15.44 0.48 8.48
C ALA A 213 -16.86 0.92 8.09
N CYS A 214 -17.77 0.99 9.05
CA CYS A 214 -19.15 1.42 8.82
C CYS A 214 -19.24 2.88 8.31
N GLN A 215 -18.42 3.79 8.86
CA GLN A 215 -18.37 5.19 8.42
C GLN A 215 -17.76 5.32 7.03
N SER A 216 -16.84 4.44 6.67
CA SER A 216 -16.19 4.42 5.36
C SER A 216 -17.18 4.14 4.24
N ILE A 217 -18.21 3.33 4.49
CA ILE A 217 -19.26 3.02 3.51
C ILE A 217 -19.93 4.32 3.01
N GLU A 218 -20.42 5.15 3.90
CA GLU A 218 -21.11 6.38 3.53
C GLU A 218 -20.17 7.40 2.88
N LYS A 219 -18.96 7.57 3.44
CA LYS A 219 -17.96 8.52 2.92
C LYS A 219 -17.49 8.12 1.52
N ALA A 220 -17.17 6.85 1.29
CA ALA A 220 -16.77 6.34 -0.02
C ALA A 220 -17.90 6.50 -1.05
N ARG A 221 -19.14 6.14 -0.68
CA ARG A 221 -20.30 6.32 -1.54
C ARG A 221 -20.49 7.77 -1.98
N LYS A 222 -20.44 8.73 -1.03
CA LYS A 222 -20.57 10.16 -1.33
C LYS A 222 -19.48 10.70 -2.23
N ALA A 223 -18.28 10.12 -2.15
CA ALA A 223 -17.13 10.48 -2.98
C ALA A 223 -17.09 9.73 -4.33
N GLY A 224 -18.03 8.82 -4.58
CA GLY A 224 -18.05 8.01 -5.81
C GLY A 224 -16.95 6.98 -5.91
N LEU A 225 -16.46 6.47 -4.76
CA LEU A 225 -15.41 5.46 -4.68
C LEU A 225 -16.01 4.05 -4.61
N ASP A 226 -15.34 3.07 -5.20
CA ASP A 226 -15.57 1.66 -4.93
C ASP A 226 -14.89 1.27 -3.62
N LEU A 227 -15.50 0.38 -2.83
CA LEU A 227 -15.02 0.02 -1.50
C LEU A 227 -14.75 -1.48 -1.40
N ILE A 228 -13.58 -1.83 -0.86
CA ILE A 228 -13.26 -3.18 -0.38
C ILE A 228 -13.22 -3.13 1.14
N MET A 229 -13.92 -4.06 1.79
CA MET A 229 -13.91 -4.17 3.25
C MET A 229 -12.71 -5.01 3.69
N ALA A 230 -11.80 -4.39 4.43
CA ALA A 230 -10.59 -4.99 4.97
C ALA A 230 -10.46 -4.74 6.48
N SER A 231 -11.60 -4.54 7.18
CA SER A 231 -11.59 -4.15 8.60
C SER A 231 -10.68 -5.07 9.43
N ASN A 232 -9.68 -4.49 10.07
CA ASN A 232 -8.70 -5.25 10.85
C ASN A 232 -9.31 -5.96 12.08
N GLU A 233 -10.50 -5.58 12.50
CA GLU A 233 -11.23 -6.29 13.56
C GLU A 233 -11.79 -7.65 13.13
N TYR A 234 -12.02 -7.85 11.83
CA TYR A 234 -12.68 -9.01 11.27
C TYR A 234 -11.86 -9.77 10.23
N CYS A 235 -11.03 -9.03 9.47
CA CYS A 235 -10.40 -9.53 8.25
C CYS A 235 -8.92 -9.87 8.40
N TYR A 236 -8.22 -9.32 9.42
CA TYR A 236 -6.78 -9.54 9.61
C TYR A 236 -6.54 -10.89 10.26
N LEU A 237 -6.33 -11.91 9.44
CA LEU A 237 -6.12 -13.30 9.88
C LEU A 237 -4.71 -13.54 10.42
N ASP A 238 -3.80 -12.59 10.23
CA ASP A 238 -2.47 -12.52 10.85
C ASP A 238 -2.52 -12.04 12.32
N PHE A 239 -3.66 -11.50 12.78
CA PHE A 239 -3.85 -11.11 14.17
C PHE A 239 -3.98 -12.34 15.08
N PRO A 240 -3.63 -12.22 16.39
CA PRO A 240 -3.86 -13.28 17.36
C PRO A 240 -5.31 -13.76 17.33
N GLN A 241 -5.51 -15.09 17.28
CA GLN A 241 -6.85 -15.69 17.23
C GLN A 241 -7.39 -16.05 18.60
N ILE A 242 -6.50 -16.20 19.58
CA ILE A 242 -6.85 -16.50 20.97
C ILE A 242 -6.16 -15.50 21.91
N GLN A 243 -6.81 -15.25 23.06
CA GLN A 243 -6.24 -14.39 24.09
C GLN A 243 -4.94 -14.99 24.65
N GLY A 244 -3.92 -14.14 24.83
CA GLY A 244 -2.59 -14.56 25.33
C GLY A 244 -1.63 -15.05 24.26
N GLN A 245 -2.04 -15.16 23.02
CA GLN A 245 -1.12 -15.38 21.90
C GLN A 245 -0.21 -14.16 21.73
N HIS A 246 1.05 -14.39 21.33
CA HIS A 246 2.00 -13.31 21.07
C HIS A 246 1.43 -12.31 20.05
N ASN A 247 1.59 -11.02 20.34
CA ASN A 247 1.24 -9.94 19.43
C ASN A 247 2.21 -8.76 19.59
N TRP A 248 2.16 -7.84 18.65
CA TRP A 248 3.03 -6.67 18.63
C TRP A 248 2.52 -5.50 19.49
N GLY A 249 1.58 -5.75 20.41
CA GLY A 249 1.01 -4.76 21.34
C GLY A 249 -0.11 -3.90 20.75
N TRP A 250 -0.14 -3.68 19.45
CA TRP A 250 -1.19 -2.95 18.74
C TRP A 250 -2.27 -3.84 18.13
N MET A 251 -1.96 -5.13 17.93
CA MET A 251 -2.89 -6.12 17.42
C MET A 251 -3.94 -6.49 18.47
N LYS A 252 -5.20 -6.58 18.05
CA LYS A 252 -6.28 -7.14 18.87
C LYS A 252 -6.51 -8.61 18.53
N THR A 253 -7.25 -9.31 19.36
CA THR A 253 -7.63 -10.69 19.07
C THR A 253 -8.76 -10.72 18.04
N THR A 254 -8.53 -11.38 16.91
CA THR A 254 -9.50 -11.62 15.84
C THR A 254 -9.86 -13.10 15.86
N THR A 255 -10.91 -13.46 16.61
CA THR A 255 -11.36 -14.85 16.74
C THR A 255 -12.02 -15.35 15.46
N LEU A 256 -12.03 -16.66 15.23
CA LEU A 256 -12.75 -17.29 14.13
C LEU A 256 -14.25 -16.89 14.12
N GLN A 257 -14.88 -16.82 15.29
CA GLN A 257 -16.27 -16.37 15.42
C GLN A 257 -16.41 -14.93 14.87
N LYS A 258 -15.51 -14.03 15.26
CA LYS A 258 -15.54 -12.63 14.81
C LYS A 258 -15.37 -12.50 13.30
N CYS A 259 -14.47 -13.30 12.70
CA CYS A 259 -14.33 -13.35 11.24
C CYS A 259 -15.63 -13.82 10.56
N TYR A 260 -16.31 -14.80 11.15
CA TYR A 260 -17.54 -15.35 10.62
C TYR A 260 -18.75 -14.41 10.75
N GLU A 261 -18.74 -13.52 11.74
CA GLU A 261 -19.79 -12.53 12.00
C GLU A 261 -19.70 -11.30 11.08
N LEU A 262 -18.68 -11.20 10.23
CA LEU A 262 -18.54 -10.06 9.34
C LEU A 262 -19.71 -9.95 8.35
N ASP A 263 -20.47 -8.89 8.49
CA ASP A 263 -21.33 -8.37 7.45
C ASP A 263 -20.60 -7.19 6.76
N PRO A 264 -20.13 -7.31 5.51
CA PRO A 264 -19.42 -6.23 4.83
C PRO A 264 -20.22 -4.94 4.68
N ALA A 265 -21.55 -5.05 4.67
CA ALA A 265 -22.47 -3.92 4.58
C ALA A 265 -22.80 -3.28 5.95
N PHE A 266 -22.45 -3.94 7.06
CA PHE A 266 -22.80 -3.50 8.42
C PHE A 266 -24.31 -3.19 8.58
N GLY A 267 -25.17 -4.06 8.03
CA GLY A 267 -26.62 -3.92 8.05
C GLY A 267 -27.19 -2.82 7.16
N LYS A 268 -26.39 -2.18 6.32
CA LYS A 268 -26.86 -1.14 5.40
C LYS A 268 -27.55 -1.75 4.18
N PRO A 269 -28.63 -1.12 3.68
CA PRO A 269 -29.32 -1.60 2.49
C PRO A 269 -28.51 -1.40 1.21
N GLU A 270 -28.86 -2.12 0.15
CA GLU A 270 -28.15 -2.13 -1.13
C GLU A 270 -27.92 -0.73 -1.74
N ASN A 271 -28.90 0.15 -1.64
CA ASN A 271 -28.77 1.52 -2.15
C ASN A 271 -27.74 2.38 -1.40
N GLU A 272 -27.31 1.94 -0.21
CA GLU A 272 -26.23 2.58 0.55
C GLU A 272 -24.90 1.83 0.44
N ALA A 273 -24.94 0.51 0.28
CA ALA A 273 -23.78 -0.38 0.31
C ALA A 273 -23.39 -0.98 -1.06
N GLY A 274 -24.17 -0.75 -2.12
CA GLY A 274 -23.96 -1.36 -3.44
C GLY A 274 -22.65 -0.99 -4.16
N HIS A 275 -21.84 -0.08 -3.62
CA HIS A 275 -20.49 0.24 -4.07
C HIS A 275 -19.40 -0.64 -3.39
N ILE A 276 -19.78 -1.50 -2.42
CA ILE A 276 -18.86 -2.49 -1.84
C ILE A 276 -18.64 -3.60 -2.86
N ARG A 277 -17.38 -3.80 -3.26
CA ARG A 277 -16.99 -4.76 -4.31
C ARG A 277 -16.50 -6.09 -3.76
N GLY A 278 -16.20 -6.16 -2.47
CA GLY A 278 -15.72 -7.40 -1.85
C GLY A 278 -15.10 -7.20 -0.48
N VAL A 279 -14.47 -8.27 -0.01
CA VAL A 279 -13.74 -8.33 1.26
C VAL A 279 -12.29 -8.71 0.97
N HIS A 280 -11.36 -8.11 1.70
CA HIS A 280 -9.96 -8.43 1.68
C HIS A 280 -9.53 -8.94 3.06
N ALA A 281 -8.76 -10.03 3.09
CA ALA A 281 -8.26 -10.64 4.31
C ALA A 281 -6.73 -10.78 4.24
N PRO A 282 -5.97 -9.94 4.96
CA PRO A 282 -4.54 -10.11 5.16
C PRO A 282 -4.21 -11.41 5.91
N ILE A 283 -3.11 -12.08 5.51
CA ILE A 283 -2.61 -13.34 6.11
C ILE A 283 -1.09 -13.28 6.31
#